data_a0e382ee7fab869f0bfe1415d329aa84
#
_entry.id   a0e382ee7fab869f0bfe1415d329aa84
#
_cell.length_a   1.000
_cell.length_b   1.000
_cell.length_c   1.000
_cell.angle_alpha   90.00
_cell.angle_beta   90.00
_cell.angle_gamma   90.00
#
_symmetry.space_group_name_H-M   'P 1'
#
loop_
_entity.id
_entity.type
_entity.pdbx_description
1 polymer ?
#
loop_
_entity_poly.entity_id
_entity_poly.type
_entity_poly.pdbx_seq_one_letter_code
_entity_poly.pdbx_strand_id
1 'polypeptide(L)'
;MRHLGPDTHMIAVCQPAPLALAATAYLAAEDPDAQPRSLTLIGGPIDPDAAATDVTDFGRRVTMGQLEQSAIQRVGFKYKGAGRLVYPGLLQLAGFMSMNAERHSKAFSEQILRVARGEASDHDAHNRFYDEYLAVMDMTAEFYLSTVERIFKNREIARNEFTVAGKKVDIGAITRVAVKTVEGEKDDISAPGQCVAAL
;
A
#
# COMPACT_ATOMS: atom_id res chain seq x y z
N MET A 1 10.08 7.99 -15.27
CA MET A 1 11.37 7.34 -15.61
C MET A 1 12.16 8.17 -16.61
N ARG A 2 11.73 8.37 -17.86
CA ARG A 2 12.48 9.17 -18.86
C ARG A 2 12.99 10.53 -18.37
N HIS A 3 12.18 11.26 -17.57
CA HIS A 3 12.56 12.56 -17.04
C HIS A 3 13.67 12.48 -15.99
N LEU A 4 13.78 11.38 -15.26
CA LEU A 4 14.77 11.17 -14.19
C LEU A 4 16.10 10.59 -14.71
N GLY A 5 16.10 10.03 -15.92
CA GLY A 5 17.28 9.46 -16.57
C GLY A 5 17.49 7.96 -16.31
N PRO A 6 18.49 7.37 -17.01
CA PRO A 6 18.67 5.91 -17.08
C PRO A 6 19.21 5.27 -15.81
N ASP A 7 19.79 6.05 -14.90
CA ASP A 7 20.37 5.55 -13.64
C ASP A 7 19.39 5.63 -12.46
N THR A 8 18.10 5.76 -12.74
CA THR A 8 17.07 5.86 -11.71
C THR A 8 16.87 4.50 -11.02
N HIS A 9 16.80 4.53 -9.69
CA HIS A 9 16.42 3.40 -8.86
C HIS A 9 15.00 3.61 -8.33
N MET A 10 14.19 2.57 -8.31
CA MET A 10 12.82 2.62 -7.80
C MET A 10 12.71 1.83 -6.50
N ILE A 11 12.10 2.42 -5.49
CA ILE A 11 11.75 1.76 -4.23
C ILE A 11 10.24 1.90 -4.05
N ALA A 12 9.56 0.79 -3.81
CA ALA A 12 8.13 0.76 -3.56
C ALA A 12 7.85 0.00 -2.26
N VAL A 13 7.19 0.66 -1.32
CA VAL A 13 6.91 0.11 0.00
C VAL A 13 5.42 -0.16 0.14
N CYS A 14 5.05 -1.37 0.56
CA CYS A 14 3.67 -1.76 0.84
C CYS A 14 2.77 -1.72 -0.41
N GLN A 15 1.61 -1.07 -0.34
CA GLN A 15 0.58 -1.03 -1.39
C GLN A 15 1.08 -0.61 -2.80
N PRO A 16 2.02 0.30 -2.99
CA PRO A 16 2.58 0.61 -4.31
C PRO A 16 3.40 -0.50 -4.96
N ALA A 17 3.86 -1.50 -4.20
CA ALA A 17 4.80 -2.50 -4.72
C ALA A 17 4.26 -3.32 -5.92
N PRO A 18 3.02 -3.85 -5.91
CA PRO A 18 2.47 -4.54 -7.07
C PRO A 18 2.40 -3.65 -8.32
N LEU A 19 2.04 -2.39 -8.13
CA LEU A 19 1.91 -1.43 -9.23
C LEU A 19 3.27 -1.00 -9.79
N ALA A 20 4.29 -0.87 -8.94
CA ALA A 20 5.66 -0.59 -9.35
C ALA A 20 6.24 -1.76 -10.15
N LEU A 21 5.96 -3.00 -9.74
CA LEU A 21 6.33 -4.20 -10.49
C LEU A 21 5.66 -4.22 -11.87
N ALA A 22 4.33 -4.00 -11.91
CA ALA A 22 3.58 -3.93 -13.17
C ALA A 22 4.06 -2.80 -14.09
N ALA A 23 4.33 -1.62 -13.53
CA ALA A 23 4.87 -0.49 -14.29
C ALA A 23 6.25 -0.79 -14.88
N THR A 24 7.11 -1.46 -14.11
CA THR A 24 8.45 -1.87 -14.58
C THR A 24 8.33 -2.90 -15.71
N ALA A 25 7.44 -3.88 -15.58
CA ALA A 25 7.18 -4.86 -16.64
C ALA A 25 6.58 -4.22 -17.90
N TYR A 26 5.65 -3.29 -17.74
CA TYR A 26 5.09 -2.53 -18.86
C TYR A 26 6.20 -1.74 -19.60
N LEU A 27 7.08 -1.06 -18.86
CA LEU A 27 8.22 -0.36 -19.46
C LEU A 27 9.20 -1.32 -20.12
N ALA A 28 9.40 -2.53 -19.58
CA ALA A 28 10.26 -3.53 -20.18
C ALA A 28 9.79 -3.93 -21.58
N ALA A 29 8.47 -4.01 -21.79
CA ALA A 29 7.88 -4.37 -23.07
C ALA A 29 7.75 -3.18 -24.04
N GLU A 30 7.30 -2.03 -23.54
CA GLU A 30 6.87 -0.91 -24.40
C GLU A 30 7.94 0.19 -24.56
N ASP A 31 8.84 0.33 -23.59
CA ASP A 31 9.85 1.39 -23.54
C ASP A 31 11.08 0.96 -22.73
N PRO A 32 11.87 0.01 -23.25
CA PRO A 32 12.99 -0.58 -22.51
C PRO A 32 14.03 0.42 -22.00
N ASP A 33 14.16 1.57 -22.65
CA ASP A 33 15.12 2.62 -22.26
C ASP A 33 14.61 3.48 -21.10
N ALA A 34 13.33 3.41 -20.78
CA ALA A 34 12.73 4.09 -19.63
C ALA A 34 12.64 3.21 -18.37
N GLN A 35 13.19 2.01 -18.37
CA GLN A 35 13.21 1.15 -17.20
C GLN A 35 14.07 1.74 -16.07
N PRO A 36 13.74 1.47 -14.80
CA PRO A 36 14.65 1.74 -13.70
C PRO A 36 15.86 0.79 -13.78
N ARG A 37 16.99 1.21 -13.23
CA ARG A 37 18.18 0.36 -13.11
C ARG A 37 17.97 -0.77 -12.09
N SER A 38 17.23 -0.47 -11.02
CA SER A 38 16.81 -1.46 -10.04
C SER A 38 15.41 -1.14 -9.49
N LEU A 39 14.73 -2.18 -9.03
CA LEU A 39 13.45 -2.12 -8.35
C LEU A 39 13.57 -2.82 -7.00
N THR A 40 13.34 -2.09 -5.90
CA THR A 40 13.25 -2.67 -4.57
C THR A 40 11.80 -2.63 -4.10
N LEU A 41 11.25 -3.79 -3.78
CA LEU A 41 9.89 -3.99 -3.28
C LEU A 41 9.97 -4.35 -1.79
N ILE A 42 9.27 -3.60 -0.94
CA ILE A 42 9.34 -3.78 0.51
C ILE A 42 7.93 -4.02 1.05
N GLY A 43 7.69 -5.19 1.66
CA GLY A 43 6.44 -5.54 2.35
C GLY A 43 5.18 -5.33 1.48
N GLY A 44 5.25 -5.69 0.19
CA GLY A 44 4.16 -5.47 -0.75
C GLY A 44 3.36 -6.73 -1.06
N PRO A 45 2.03 -6.65 -1.21
CA PRO A 45 1.18 -7.80 -1.50
C PRO A 45 1.23 -8.18 -2.99
N ILE A 46 2.34 -8.73 -3.45
CA ILE A 46 2.49 -9.22 -4.84
C ILE A 46 1.61 -10.45 -5.04
N ASP A 47 1.71 -11.43 -4.14
CA ASP A 47 0.76 -12.53 -4.04
C ASP A 47 0.12 -12.59 -2.65
N PRO A 48 -1.08 -12.00 -2.48
CA PRO A 48 -1.78 -12.03 -1.20
C PRO A 48 -2.15 -13.42 -0.69
N ASP A 49 -2.13 -14.45 -1.56
CA ASP A 49 -2.45 -15.82 -1.17
C ASP A 49 -1.22 -16.62 -0.71
N ALA A 50 -0.01 -16.10 -0.90
CA ALA A 50 1.20 -16.78 -0.45
C ALA A 50 1.24 -16.93 1.08
N ALA A 51 0.63 -16.01 1.82
CA ALA A 51 0.46 -16.11 3.28
C ALA A 51 -0.81 -15.37 3.72
N ALA A 52 -1.65 -16.01 4.51
CA ALA A 52 -2.90 -15.42 5.01
C ALA A 52 -2.61 -14.40 6.13
N THR A 53 -3.30 -13.26 6.07
CA THR A 53 -3.33 -12.23 7.11
C THR A 53 -4.78 -11.73 7.27
N ASP A 54 -5.08 -11.00 8.35
CA ASP A 54 -6.41 -10.40 8.51
C ASP A 54 -6.78 -9.48 7.32
N VAL A 55 -5.79 -8.79 6.74
CA VAL A 55 -5.99 -7.93 5.57
C VAL A 55 -6.37 -8.75 4.33
N THR A 56 -5.65 -9.83 4.05
CA THR A 56 -5.94 -10.68 2.88
C THR A 56 -7.26 -11.42 3.04
N ASP A 57 -7.58 -11.90 4.24
CA ASP A 57 -8.84 -12.56 4.54
C ASP A 57 -10.02 -11.60 4.45
N PHE A 58 -9.87 -10.36 4.92
CA PHE A 58 -10.87 -9.31 4.71
C PHE A 58 -11.08 -9.06 3.21
N GLY A 59 -10.00 -8.86 2.45
CA GLY A 59 -10.05 -8.64 1.01
C GLY A 59 -10.78 -9.75 0.25
N ARG A 60 -10.62 -11.02 0.66
CA ARG A 60 -11.32 -12.16 0.06
C ARG A 60 -12.81 -12.19 0.39
N ARG A 61 -13.18 -11.93 1.64
CA ARG A 61 -14.57 -12.07 2.12
C ARG A 61 -15.48 -10.92 1.72
N VAL A 62 -14.97 -9.69 1.73
CA VAL A 62 -15.75 -8.50 1.43
C VAL A 62 -16.16 -8.46 -0.04
N THR A 63 -17.40 -8.09 -0.35
CA THR A 63 -17.83 -7.85 -1.73
C THR A 63 -17.50 -6.41 -2.15
N MET A 64 -17.33 -6.18 -3.46
CA MET A 64 -17.09 -4.82 -3.98
C MET A 64 -18.21 -3.86 -3.61
N GLY A 65 -19.48 -4.30 -3.68
CA GLY A 65 -20.62 -3.49 -3.27
C GLY A 65 -20.63 -3.13 -1.78
N GLN A 66 -20.20 -4.04 -0.90
CA GLN A 66 -20.04 -3.74 0.53
C GLN A 66 -18.95 -2.70 0.76
N LEU A 67 -17.80 -2.80 0.06
CA LEU A 67 -16.74 -1.82 0.16
C LEU A 67 -17.18 -0.43 -0.31
N GLU A 68 -17.88 -0.39 -1.44
CA GLU A 68 -18.38 0.88 -1.97
C GLU A 68 -19.35 1.56 -1.00
N GLN A 69 -20.27 0.79 -0.41
CA GLN A 69 -21.25 1.32 0.54
C GLN A 69 -20.65 1.73 1.89
N SER A 70 -19.66 0.98 2.40
CA SER A 70 -19.15 1.19 3.77
C SER A 70 -17.92 2.10 3.82
N ALA A 71 -17.08 2.08 2.79
CA ALA A 71 -15.79 2.75 2.82
C ALA A 71 -15.74 4.01 1.94
N ILE A 72 -16.56 4.10 0.89
CA ILE A 72 -16.47 5.23 -0.04
C ILE A 72 -17.38 6.37 0.42
N GLN A 73 -16.80 7.56 0.48
CA GLN A 73 -17.49 8.77 0.87
C GLN A 73 -17.26 9.89 -0.14
N ARG A 74 -18.15 10.88 -0.10
CA ARG A 74 -18.05 12.07 -0.96
C ARG A 74 -17.37 13.20 -0.20
N VAL A 75 -16.36 13.80 -0.81
CA VAL A 75 -15.68 14.98 -0.24
C VAL A 75 -16.67 16.14 -0.08
N GLY A 76 -16.75 16.68 1.13
CA GLY A 76 -17.66 17.76 1.49
C GLY A 76 -17.31 19.08 0.80
N PHE A 77 -18.31 19.96 0.64
CA PHE A 77 -18.22 21.19 -0.15
C PHE A 77 -17.18 22.21 0.33
N LYS A 78 -16.79 22.15 1.59
CA LYS A 78 -15.79 23.08 2.18
C LYS A 78 -14.33 22.72 1.85
N TYR A 79 -14.09 21.55 1.28
CA TYR A 79 -12.73 21.07 0.95
C TYR A 79 -12.42 21.17 -0.52
N LYS A 80 -11.15 21.29 -0.85
CA LYS A 80 -10.68 21.14 -2.25
C LYS A 80 -11.01 19.73 -2.74
N GLY A 81 -11.53 19.60 -3.96
CA GLY A 81 -11.99 18.32 -4.50
C GLY A 81 -13.41 17.95 -4.08
N ALA A 82 -14.23 18.91 -3.60
CA ALA A 82 -15.63 18.69 -3.29
C ALA A 82 -16.37 17.88 -4.35
N GLY A 83 -17.16 16.91 -3.93
CA GLY A 83 -17.92 16.02 -4.81
C GLY A 83 -17.17 14.78 -5.28
N ARG A 84 -15.84 14.68 -5.13
CA ARG A 84 -15.07 13.46 -5.46
C ARG A 84 -15.44 12.32 -4.52
N LEU A 85 -15.43 11.11 -5.06
CA LEU A 85 -15.56 9.88 -4.26
C LEU A 85 -14.18 9.44 -3.79
N VAL A 86 -14.06 9.17 -2.49
CA VAL A 86 -12.79 8.82 -1.84
C VAL A 86 -12.98 7.72 -0.81
N TYR A 87 -11.92 6.98 -0.53
CA TYR A 87 -11.74 6.22 0.70
C TYR A 87 -11.03 7.13 1.70
N PRO A 88 -11.73 7.64 2.73
CA PRO A 88 -11.18 8.65 3.65
C PRO A 88 -9.98 8.16 4.45
N GLY A 89 -8.97 9.01 4.61
CA GLY A 89 -7.80 8.72 5.44
C GLY A 89 -8.16 8.34 6.88
N LEU A 90 -9.21 8.96 7.45
CA LEU A 90 -9.70 8.61 8.79
C LEU A 90 -10.17 7.15 8.89
N LEU A 91 -10.85 6.62 7.87
CA LEU A 91 -11.27 5.21 7.86
C LEU A 91 -10.08 4.26 7.67
N GLN A 92 -9.08 4.67 6.88
CA GLN A 92 -7.82 3.92 6.75
C GLN A 92 -7.12 3.79 8.10
N LEU A 93 -6.98 4.91 8.82
CA LEU A 93 -6.39 4.93 10.18
C LEU A 93 -7.18 4.08 11.16
N ALA A 94 -8.51 4.18 11.16
CA ALA A 94 -9.35 3.36 12.01
C ALA A 94 -9.13 1.86 11.75
N GLY A 95 -8.99 1.45 10.49
CA GLY A 95 -8.66 0.09 10.11
C GLY A 95 -7.30 -0.36 10.66
N PHE A 96 -6.24 0.41 10.42
CA PHE A 96 -4.90 0.08 10.90
C PHE A 96 -4.80 0.07 12.43
N MET A 97 -5.41 1.04 13.10
CA MET A 97 -5.41 1.10 14.58
C MET A 97 -6.19 -0.07 15.19
N SER A 98 -7.26 -0.55 14.54
CA SER A 98 -8.04 -1.67 15.05
C SER A 98 -7.27 -3.00 15.04
N MET A 99 -6.36 -3.20 14.08
CA MET A 99 -5.51 -4.40 14.01
C MET A 99 -4.52 -4.50 15.18
N ASN A 100 -4.12 -3.36 15.77
CA ASN A 100 -3.19 -3.28 16.90
C ASN A 100 -3.76 -2.41 18.04
N ALA A 101 -5.06 -2.52 18.32
CA ALA A 101 -5.79 -1.62 19.24
C ALA A 101 -5.19 -1.57 20.64
N GLU A 102 -4.76 -2.70 21.20
CA GLU A 102 -4.15 -2.76 22.53
C GLU A 102 -2.84 -1.98 22.59
N ARG A 103 -1.98 -2.14 21.57
CA ARG A 103 -0.70 -1.43 21.48
C ARG A 103 -0.89 0.08 21.38
N HIS A 104 -1.84 0.53 20.54
CA HIS A 104 -2.16 1.95 20.41
C HIS A 104 -2.77 2.52 21.68
N SER A 105 -3.73 1.82 22.30
CA SER A 105 -4.36 2.23 23.56
C SER A 105 -3.32 2.38 24.67
N LYS A 106 -2.41 1.43 24.80
CA LYS A 106 -1.31 1.50 25.76
C LYS A 106 -0.40 2.69 25.52
N ALA A 107 0.02 2.91 24.26
CA ALA A 107 0.91 4.02 23.90
C ALA A 107 0.29 5.39 24.22
N PHE A 108 -1.00 5.58 23.93
CA PHE A 108 -1.72 6.82 24.27
C PHE A 108 -1.88 6.98 25.80
N SER A 109 -2.21 5.91 26.52
CA SER A 109 -2.33 5.96 27.97
C SER A 109 -1.01 6.32 28.66
N GLU A 110 0.09 5.74 28.22
CA GLU A 110 1.43 6.06 28.72
C GLU A 110 1.81 7.52 28.42
N GLN A 111 1.47 8.03 27.24
CA GLN A 111 1.73 9.43 26.90
C GLN A 111 0.91 10.39 27.76
N ILE A 112 -0.36 10.10 28.01
CA ILE A 112 -1.20 10.90 28.92
C ILE A 112 -0.57 10.98 30.32
N LEU A 113 -0.08 9.85 30.85
CA LEU A 113 0.60 9.82 32.15
C LEU A 113 1.90 10.62 32.16
N ARG A 114 2.69 10.56 31.07
CA ARG A 114 3.90 11.38 30.92
C ARG A 114 3.60 12.87 30.89
N VAL A 115 2.57 13.27 30.13
CA VAL A 115 2.10 14.66 30.13
C VAL A 115 1.68 15.11 31.54
N ALA A 116 0.89 14.29 32.25
CA ALA A 116 0.45 14.60 33.61
C ALA A 116 1.59 14.74 34.63
N ARG A 117 2.73 14.07 34.38
CA ARG A 117 3.94 14.16 35.23
C ARG A 117 4.90 15.27 34.80
N GLY A 118 4.61 15.97 33.71
CA GLY A 118 5.52 16.97 33.15
C GLY A 118 6.77 16.35 32.47
N GLU A 119 6.72 15.08 32.12
CA GLU A 119 7.82 14.34 31.50
C GLU A 119 7.75 14.30 29.96
N ALA A 120 6.62 14.75 29.38
CA ALA A 120 6.45 14.77 27.94
C ALA A 120 7.03 16.03 27.31
N SER A 121 7.52 15.90 26.09
CA SER A 121 7.96 17.02 25.26
C SER A 121 7.35 16.92 23.86
N ASP A 122 7.26 18.05 23.15
CA ASP A 122 6.76 18.07 21.76
C ASP A 122 7.62 17.24 20.79
N HIS A 123 8.86 16.96 21.16
CA HIS A 123 9.84 16.21 20.37
C HIS A 123 10.08 14.78 20.86
N ASP A 124 9.21 14.24 21.71
CA ASP A 124 9.39 12.86 22.17
C ASP A 124 9.09 11.83 21.06
N ALA A 125 9.50 10.59 21.29
CA ALA A 125 9.34 9.52 20.29
C ALA A 125 7.88 9.20 19.98
N HIS A 126 6.97 9.36 20.96
CA HIS A 126 5.53 9.17 20.78
C HIS A 126 4.97 10.18 19.78
N ASN A 127 5.22 11.48 20.00
CA ASN A 127 4.69 12.54 19.15
C ASN A 127 5.26 12.41 17.73
N ARG A 128 6.58 12.22 17.57
CA ARG A 128 7.19 12.00 16.24
C ARG A 128 6.57 10.81 15.49
N PHE A 129 6.31 9.71 16.19
CA PHE A 129 5.69 8.54 15.56
C PHE A 129 4.26 8.84 15.12
N TYR A 130 3.44 9.42 16.01
CA TYR A 130 2.03 9.65 15.70
C TYR A 130 1.80 10.82 14.73
N ASP A 131 2.67 11.81 14.69
CA ASP A 131 2.63 12.86 13.67
C ASP A 131 2.73 12.28 12.25
N GLU A 132 3.64 11.34 12.02
CA GLU A 132 3.75 10.62 10.74
C GLU A 132 2.63 9.60 10.54
N TYR A 133 2.31 8.82 11.57
CA TYR A 133 1.31 7.74 11.48
C TYR A 133 -0.09 8.27 11.17
N LEU A 134 -0.44 9.44 11.71
CA LEU A 134 -1.76 10.06 11.51
C LEU A 134 -1.83 10.93 10.23
N ALA A 135 -0.72 11.18 9.55
CA ALA A 135 -0.64 11.97 8.33
C ALA A 135 -1.07 11.17 7.09
N VAL A 136 -2.30 10.66 7.09
CA VAL A 136 -2.85 9.84 6.00
C VAL A 136 -3.80 10.67 5.14
N MET A 137 -3.56 10.64 3.81
CA MET A 137 -4.45 11.29 2.84
C MET A 137 -5.61 10.40 2.42
N ASP A 138 -6.69 11.03 1.92
CA ASP A 138 -7.75 10.29 1.25
C ASP A 138 -7.22 9.65 -0.04
N MET A 139 -7.65 8.41 -0.31
CA MET A 139 -7.45 7.77 -1.60
C MET A 139 -8.65 7.99 -2.51
N THR A 140 -8.46 8.08 -3.82
CA THR A 140 -9.60 8.06 -4.74
C THR A 140 -10.33 6.73 -4.65
N ALA A 141 -11.66 6.73 -4.78
CA ALA A 141 -12.47 5.52 -4.74
C ALA A 141 -12.01 4.50 -5.79
N GLU A 142 -11.72 4.97 -7.01
CA GLU A 142 -11.28 4.14 -8.12
C GLU A 142 -9.97 3.41 -7.78
N PHE A 143 -9.00 4.12 -7.21
CA PHE A 143 -7.72 3.52 -6.82
C PHE A 143 -7.91 2.46 -5.74
N TYR A 144 -8.65 2.77 -4.67
CA TYR A 144 -8.89 1.83 -3.58
C TYR A 144 -9.65 0.59 -4.06
N LEU A 145 -10.79 0.77 -4.73
CA LEU A 145 -11.62 -0.33 -5.20
C LEU A 145 -10.88 -1.21 -6.20
N SER A 146 -10.17 -0.60 -7.17
CA SER A 146 -9.40 -1.37 -8.14
C SER A 146 -8.24 -2.13 -7.50
N THR A 147 -7.62 -1.58 -6.45
CA THR A 147 -6.56 -2.28 -5.70
C THR A 147 -7.13 -3.53 -5.03
N VAL A 148 -8.25 -3.40 -4.30
CA VAL A 148 -8.88 -4.57 -3.66
C VAL A 148 -9.30 -5.60 -4.68
N GLU A 149 -9.96 -5.18 -5.77
CA GLU A 149 -10.44 -6.09 -6.80
C GLU A 149 -9.29 -6.82 -7.51
N ARG A 150 -8.34 -6.06 -8.06
CA ARG A 150 -7.33 -6.58 -8.97
C ARG A 150 -6.17 -7.27 -8.27
N ILE A 151 -5.74 -6.71 -7.09
CA ILE A 151 -4.59 -7.25 -6.36
C ILE A 151 -5.02 -8.32 -5.36
N PHE A 152 -6.03 -8.02 -4.51
CA PHE A 152 -6.39 -8.94 -3.42
C PHE A 152 -7.39 -10.03 -3.85
N LYS A 153 -8.40 -9.71 -4.67
CA LYS A 153 -9.41 -10.70 -5.08
C LYS A 153 -8.98 -11.50 -6.29
N ASN A 154 -8.62 -10.81 -7.37
CA ASN A 154 -8.30 -11.45 -8.65
C ASN A 154 -6.84 -11.90 -8.70
N ARG A 155 -5.95 -11.32 -7.88
CA ARG A 155 -4.51 -11.63 -7.85
C ARG A 155 -3.86 -11.46 -9.23
N GLU A 156 -4.28 -10.44 -9.97
CA GLU A 156 -3.89 -10.27 -11.37
C GLU A 156 -2.37 -10.18 -11.57
N ILE A 157 -1.62 -9.60 -10.61
CA ILE A 157 -0.16 -9.54 -10.66
C ILE A 157 0.44 -10.94 -10.49
N ALA A 158 0.08 -11.64 -9.41
CA ALA A 158 0.59 -12.99 -9.12
C ALA A 158 0.26 -14.00 -10.23
N ARG A 159 -0.89 -13.83 -10.89
CA ARG A 159 -1.34 -14.69 -11.99
C ARG A 159 -0.84 -14.26 -13.36
N ASN A 160 -0.05 -13.17 -13.39
CA ASN A 160 0.43 -12.57 -14.64
C ASN A 160 -0.72 -12.21 -15.62
N GLU A 161 -1.83 -11.72 -15.07
CA GLU A 161 -3.06 -11.34 -15.81
C GLU A 161 -3.31 -9.83 -15.80
N PHE A 162 -2.46 -9.05 -15.12
CA PHE A 162 -2.63 -7.61 -14.97
C PHE A 162 -2.56 -6.88 -16.32
N THR A 163 -3.41 -5.87 -16.48
CA THR A 163 -3.44 -5.07 -17.70
C THR A 163 -3.21 -3.59 -17.41
N VAL A 164 -2.49 -2.91 -18.29
CA VAL A 164 -2.28 -1.45 -18.28
C VAL A 164 -2.69 -0.92 -19.65
N ALA A 165 -3.58 0.06 -19.70
CA ALA A 165 -4.11 0.64 -20.95
C ALA A 165 -4.62 -0.42 -21.96
N GLY A 166 -5.25 -1.49 -21.44
CA GLY A 166 -5.77 -2.59 -22.26
C GLY A 166 -4.72 -3.61 -22.73
N LYS A 167 -3.45 -3.41 -22.42
CA LYS A 167 -2.36 -4.34 -22.74
C LYS A 167 -2.05 -5.21 -21.54
N LYS A 168 -1.91 -6.51 -21.75
CA LYS A 168 -1.43 -7.43 -20.73
C LYS A 168 0.01 -7.09 -20.38
N VAL A 169 0.31 -7.05 -19.09
CA VAL A 169 1.65 -6.84 -18.55
C VAL A 169 2.25 -8.20 -18.22
N ASP A 170 3.37 -8.51 -18.84
CA ASP A 170 4.12 -9.73 -18.54
C ASP A 170 5.28 -9.44 -17.57
N ILE A 171 5.15 -9.94 -16.34
CA ILE A 171 6.20 -9.76 -15.31
C ILE A 171 7.53 -10.42 -15.74
N GLY A 172 7.47 -11.50 -16.49
CA GLY A 172 8.65 -12.17 -17.05
C GLY A 172 9.45 -11.32 -18.06
N ALA A 173 8.87 -10.23 -18.57
CA ALA A 173 9.60 -9.29 -19.43
C ALA A 173 10.69 -8.49 -18.70
N ILE A 174 10.70 -8.49 -17.37
CA ILE A 174 11.70 -7.79 -16.54
C ILE A 174 13.01 -8.57 -16.55
N THR A 175 13.83 -8.39 -17.58
CA THR A 175 15.10 -9.11 -17.74
C THR A 175 16.34 -8.23 -17.52
N ARG A 176 16.18 -6.89 -17.54
CA ARG A 176 17.28 -5.91 -17.48
C ARG A 176 17.35 -5.15 -16.17
N VAL A 177 16.33 -5.30 -15.30
CA VAL A 177 16.20 -4.58 -14.03
C VAL A 177 16.58 -5.51 -12.89
N ALA A 178 17.49 -5.08 -12.03
CA ALA A 178 17.78 -5.81 -10.79
C ALA A 178 16.61 -5.67 -9.83
N VAL A 179 15.87 -6.75 -9.58
CA VAL A 179 14.73 -6.78 -8.65
C VAL A 179 15.20 -7.30 -7.29
N LYS A 180 14.84 -6.57 -6.23
CA LYS A 180 15.07 -6.96 -4.83
C LYS A 180 13.76 -6.90 -4.07
N THR A 181 13.49 -7.93 -3.26
CA THR A 181 12.39 -7.95 -2.31
C THR A 181 12.90 -7.88 -0.88
N VAL A 182 12.14 -7.22 -0.01
CA VAL A 182 12.41 -7.13 1.43
C VAL A 182 11.11 -7.38 2.16
N GLU A 183 11.13 -8.31 3.12
CA GLU A 183 9.99 -8.67 3.94
C GLU A 183 10.36 -8.55 5.42
N GLY A 184 9.40 -8.15 6.27
CA GLY A 184 9.55 -8.20 7.72
C GLY A 184 9.15 -9.57 8.24
N GLU A 185 10.00 -10.22 9.02
CA GLU A 185 9.71 -11.55 9.59
C GLU A 185 8.41 -11.58 10.42
N LYS A 186 8.06 -10.45 11.03
CA LYS A 186 6.88 -10.29 11.89
C LYS A 186 5.83 -9.38 11.27
N ASP A 187 5.83 -9.22 9.95
CA ASP A 187 4.82 -8.43 9.25
C ASP A 187 3.50 -9.22 9.23
N ASP A 188 2.49 -8.70 9.92
CA ASP A 188 1.15 -9.26 10.02
C ASP A 188 0.16 -8.64 9.02
N ILE A 189 0.62 -7.70 8.20
CA ILE A 189 -0.16 -7.03 7.14
C ILE A 189 0.17 -7.65 5.78
N SER A 190 1.46 -7.63 5.39
CA SER A 190 1.98 -8.29 4.20
C SER A 190 2.99 -9.34 4.63
N ALA A 191 2.48 -10.48 5.07
CA ALA A 191 3.29 -11.54 5.67
C ALA A 191 4.38 -12.08 4.72
N PRO A 192 5.46 -12.64 5.29
CA PRO A 192 6.54 -13.26 4.52
C PRO A 192 6.02 -14.25 3.47
N GLY A 193 6.53 -14.14 2.26
CA GLY A 193 6.06 -14.90 1.09
C GLY A 193 5.27 -14.06 0.09
N GLN A 194 4.56 -13.03 0.56
CA GLN A 194 3.73 -12.21 -0.33
C GLN A 194 4.56 -11.33 -1.26
N CYS A 195 5.60 -10.67 -0.76
CA CYS A 195 6.43 -9.77 -1.55
C CYS A 195 7.47 -10.53 -2.39
N VAL A 196 8.06 -11.59 -1.85
CA VAL A 196 9.04 -12.42 -2.57
C VAL A 196 8.45 -13.14 -3.78
N ALA A 197 7.15 -13.28 -3.87
CA ALA A 197 6.43 -13.80 -5.04
C ALA A 197 6.68 -12.98 -6.33
N ALA A 198 7.37 -11.82 -6.24
CA ALA A 198 7.84 -11.07 -7.40
C ALA A 198 9.03 -11.70 -8.12
N LEU A 199 9.75 -12.64 -7.51
CA LEU A 199 10.96 -13.29 -8.01
C LEU A 199 10.66 -14.67 -8.62
#